data_4ab58d5bf23b27e2bc879b6fc6fe651f
#
_entry.id   4ab58d5bf23b27e2bc879b6fc6fe651f
#
_cell.length_a   1.000
_cell.length_b   1.000
_cell.length_c   1.000
_cell.angle_alpha   90.00
_cell.angle_beta   90.00
_cell.angle_gamma   90.00
#
_symmetry.space_group_name_H-M   'P 1'
#
loop_
_entity.id
_entity.type
_entity.pdbx_description
1 polymer ?
#
loop_
_entity_poly.entity_id
_entity_poly.type
_entity_poly.pdbx_seq_one_letter_code
_entity_poly.pdbx_strand_id
1 'polypeptide(L)'
;LLCILFFVFLFLYIFLIFTAVVQTKPEVKLGKYKGIEIQKIEYKVDKKDVDHELEHMQEHNSRLVTVDDRPLENGDTATIDFEGFVDGVAFEGGKAEGHELEIGSGTFIPGFEEQLIGMELENEKEIKVTFPKEYFSKDLAGKDATFKVKLHDIKKKELPELDDEFAKDVSEFDTLEELKKSIKEKLTKNKEQREKYETEEAVLKAVCEDSKLDIPSGMIELEIDNMLKDFEQRLSYQGLNLEQYLKMIGKTEEEMRKEYEPQAIEAIKSRLVLEAIMKAEKIEASEEEIKAKMEEMAKSYGKDVEELSKNENLKNYLAEGIKSEKALEFIVNNAKVTEKKKETKKATSKK
;
A
#
# COMPACT_ATOMS: atom_id res chain seq x y z
N LEU A 1 26.28 69.44 -15.05
CA LEU A 1 25.82 68.55 -14.00
C LEU A 1 24.31 68.29 -14.10
N LEU A 2 23.50 69.29 -14.42
CA LEU A 2 22.04 69.16 -14.51
C LEU A 2 21.57 68.22 -15.67
N CYS A 3 22.28 68.27 -16.82
CA CYS A 3 21.96 67.37 -17.96
C CYS A 3 22.27 65.93 -17.73
N ILE A 4 23.31 65.62 -16.93
CA ILE A 4 23.68 64.25 -16.60
C ILE A 4 22.64 63.64 -15.63
N LEU A 5 22.12 64.41 -14.66
CA LEU A 5 21.05 63.99 -13.78
C LEU A 5 19.73 63.72 -14.52
N PHE A 6 19.43 64.57 -15.56
CA PHE A 6 18.23 64.33 -16.37
C PHE A 6 18.31 63.07 -17.24
N PHE A 7 19.50 62.77 -17.76
CA PHE A 7 19.74 61.56 -18.53
C PHE A 7 19.72 60.31 -17.64
N VAL A 8 20.23 60.34 -16.40
CA VAL A 8 20.17 59.30 -15.45
C VAL A 8 18.73 59.07 -14.96
N PHE A 9 17.91 60.14 -14.81
CA PHE A 9 16.50 60.01 -14.46
C PHE A 9 15.64 59.46 -15.62
N LEU A 10 16.03 59.76 -16.89
CA LEU A 10 15.34 59.24 -18.06
C LEU A 10 15.64 57.75 -18.31
N PHE A 11 16.81 57.26 -17.86
CA PHE A 11 17.18 55.85 -17.97
C PHE A 11 16.56 54.99 -16.86
N LEU A 12 15.98 55.56 -15.79
CA LEU A 12 15.35 54.87 -14.69
C LEU A 12 13.86 54.52 -14.94
N TYR A 13 13.27 55.03 -16.05
CA TYR A 13 11.96 54.60 -16.53
C TYR A 13 12.07 53.48 -17.56
N ILE A 14 12.76 52.39 -17.20
CA ILE A 14 12.63 51.16 -17.92
C ILE A 14 11.29 50.58 -17.50
N PHE A 15 10.26 50.75 -18.34
CA PHE A 15 9.01 50.05 -18.17
C PHE A 15 9.27 48.57 -18.44
N LEU A 16 9.33 47.76 -17.37
CA LEU A 16 9.35 46.33 -17.50
C LEU A 16 7.94 45.87 -17.89
N ILE A 17 7.76 45.57 -19.18
CA ILE A 17 6.52 44.94 -19.66
C ILE A 17 6.72 43.43 -19.60
N PHE A 18 5.92 42.75 -18.82
CA PHE A 18 5.89 41.30 -18.82
C PHE A 18 4.48 40.80 -19.12
N THR A 19 4.40 39.68 -19.79
CA THR A 19 3.15 38.97 -20.05
C THR A 19 3.16 37.72 -19.18
N ALA A 20 2.17 37.59 -18.31
CA ALA A 20 1.95 36.38 -17.56
C ALA A 20 0.84 35.57 -18.24
N VAL A 21 1.14 34.32 -18.60
CA VAL A 21 0.15 33.37 -19.07
C VAL A 21 -0.31 32.59 -17.85
N VAL A 22 -1.57 32.72 -17.49
CA VAL A 22 -2.17 32.06 -16.36
C VAL A 22 -3.19 31.04 -16.84
N GLN A 23 -3.18 29.85 -16.23
CA GLN A 23 -4.21 28.85 -16.46
C GLN A 23 -5.26 28.99 -15.36
N THR A 24 -6.51 29.13 -15.74
CA THR A 24 -7.63 29.21 -14.80
C THR A 24 -8.22 27.84 -14.54
N LYS A 25 -8.83 27.67 -13.36
CA LYS A 25 -9.57 26.47 -13.03
C LYS A 25 -10.67 26.20 -14.08
N PRO A 26 -10.74 24.98 -14.66
CA PRO A 26 -11.70 24.69 -15.70
C PRO A 26 -13.13 24.60 -15.16
N GLU A 27 -14.09 24.93 -16.01
CA GLU A 27 -15.50 24.65 -15.71
C GLU A 27 -15.81 23.18 -15.90
N VAL A 28 -16.49 22.60 -14.91
CA VAL A 28 -16.97 21.22 -14.95
C VAL A 28 -18.39 21.18 -15.46
N LYS A 29 -18.62 20.45 -16.55
CA LYS A 29 -19.97 20.12 -17.01
C LYS A 29 -20.34 18.78 -16.40
N LEU A 30 -21.10 18.83 -15.30
CA LEU A 30 -21.60 17.63 -14.64
C LEU A 30 -22.48 16.82 -15.60
N GLY A 31 -22.19 15.54 -15.70
CA GLY A 31 -23.09 14.57 -16.31
C GLY A 31 -24.15 14.09 -15.31
N LYS A 32 -24.58 12.85 -15.46
CA LYS A 32 -25.49 12.23 -14.51
C LYS A 32 -24.73 11.86 -13.24
N TYR A 33 -25.05 12.48 -12.11
CA TYR A 33 -24.45 12.17 -10.80
C TYR A 33 -25.48 11.69 -9.76
N LYS A 34 -26.78 11.61 -10.13
CA LYS A 34 -27.86 10.99 -9.33
C LYS A 34 -28.38 9.75 -10.03
N GLY A 35 -28.62 8.69 -9.30
CA GLY A 35 -29.13 7.42 -9.83
C GLY A 35 -28.13 6.69 -10.74
N ILE A 36 -26.84 6.84 -10.46
CA ILE A 36 -25.77 6.04 -11.07
C ILE A 36 -25.97 4.58 -10.69
N GLU A 37 -25.83 3.68 -11.66
CA GLU A 37 -25.96 2.26 -11.41
C GLU A 37 -24.59 1.65 -11.19
N ILE A 38 -24.36 1.08 -10.02
CA ILE A 38 -23.14 0.33 -9.68
C ILE A 38 -23.49 -1.11 -9.29
N GLN A 39 -22.52 -2.01 -9.44
CA GLN A 39 -22.65 -3.37 -8.93
C GLN A 39 -22.43 -3.38 -7.43
N LYS A 40 -23.24 -4.16 -6.69
CA LYS A 40 -23.07 -4.36 -5.26
C LYS A 40 -21.70 -4.98 -4.98
N ILE A 41 -20.92 -4.32 -4.16
CA ILE A 41 -19.68 -4.84 -3.58
C ILE A 41 -20.06 -5.37 -2.20
N GLU A 42 -19.78 -6.64 -1.91
CA GLU A 42 -20.13 -7.27 -0.64
C GLU A 42 -19.02 -8.25 -0.25
N TYR A 43 -18.48 -8.09 0.93
CA TYR A 43 -17.48 -8.98 1.52
C TYR A 43 -18.06 -9.67 2.75
N LYS A 44 -18.20 -11.00 2.69
CA LYS A 44 -18.66 -11.78 3.83
C LYS A 44 -17.48 -12.33 4.62
N VAL A 45 -17.58 -12.27 5.93
CA VAL A 45 -16.66 -12.97 6.82
C VAL A 45 -17.21 -14.36 7.03
N ASP A 46 -16.46 -15.37 6.63
CA ASP A 46 -16.80 -16.75 6.90
C ASP A 46 -15.95 -17.35 8.04
N LYS A 47 -16.22 -18.60 8.38
CA LYS A 47 -15.46 -19.29 9.43
C LYS A 47 -13.98 -19.43 9.05
N LYS A 48 -13.68 -19.61 7.77
CA LYS A 48 -12.30 -19.80 7.31
C LYS A 48 -11.44 -18.55 7.49
N ASP A 49 -12.02 -17.36 7.34
CA ASP A 49 -11.31 -16.10 7.59
C ASP A 49 -10.86 -16.02 9.05
N VAL A 50 -11.75 -16.45 9.99
CA VAL A 50 -11.44 -16.44 11.42
C VAL A 50 -10.40 -17.52 11.76
N ASP A 51 -10.56 -18.73 11.20
CA ASP A 51 -9.63 -19.84 11.41
C ASP A 51 -8.22 -19.46 10.88
N HIS A 52 -8.13 -18.82 9.72
CA HIS A 52 -6.88 -18.34 9.14
C HIS A 52 -6.18 -17.29 10.03
N GLU A 53 -6.94 -16.35 10.60
CA GLU A 53 -6.37 -15.35 11.52
C GLU A 53 -5.84 -16.03 12.81
N LEU A 54 -6.54 -17.05 13.30
CA LEU A 54 -6.08 -17.84 14.44
C LEU A 54 -4.81 -18.65 14.11
N GLU A 55 -4.72 -19.23 12.92
CA GLU A 55 -3.52 -19.93 12.44
C GLU A 55 -2.33 -18.95 12.41
N HIS A 56 -2.53 -17.75 11.90
CA HIS A 56 -1.51 -16.69 11.92
C HIS A 56 -1.07 -16.34 13.35
N MET A 57 -2.03 -16.22 14.28
CA MET A 57 -1.71 -15.95 15.68
C MET A 57 -0.92 -17.10 16.30
N GLN A 58 -1.25 -18.38 15.99
CA GLN A 58 -0.48 -19.54 16.43
C GLN A 58 0.94 -19.54 15.89
N GLU A 59 1.12 -19.25 14.59
CA GLU A 59 2.44 -19.19 13.97
C GLU A 59 3.32 -18.13 14.62
N HIS A 60 2.78 -16.94 14.90
CA HIS A 60 3.50 -15.86 15.57
C HIS A 60 3.88 -16.19 17.02
N ASN A 61 3.11 -17.04 17.68
CA ASN A 61 3.36 -17.46 19.07
C ASN A 61 3.94 -18.87 19.15
N SER A 62 4.41 -19.40 18.02
CA SER A 62 5.06 -20.72 17.99
C SER A 62 6.39 -20.70 18.73
N ARG A 63 6.76 -21.86 19.31
CA ARG A 63 8.07 -22.07 19.95
C ARG A 63 8.92 -22.96 19.06
N LEU A 64 10.21 -22.65 18.99
CA LEU A 64 11.18 -23.49 18.33
C LEU A 64 11.71 -24.50 19.35
N VAL A 65 11.49 -25.79 19.11
CA VAL A 65 11.94 -26.90 19.95
C VAL A 65 13.00 -27.68 19.18
N THR A 66 14.16 -27.92 19.81
CA THR A 66 15.24 -28.70 19.19
C THR A 66 14.80 -30.16 19.03
N VAL A 67 15.12 -30.73 17.89
CA VAL A 67 14.83 -32.11 17.50
C VAL A 67 16.14 -32.81 17.18
N ASP A 68 16.46 -33.85 17.95
CA ASP A 68 17.71 -34.62 17.82
C ASP A 68 17.48 -36.11 17.52
N ASP A 69 16.23 -36.53 17.45
CA ASP A 69 15.80 -37.92 17.35
C ASP A 69 15.35 -38.36 15.94
N ARG A 70 15.31 -37.42 14.97
CA ARG A 70 14.91 -37.70 13.60
C ARG A 70 15.63 -36.82 12.58
N PRO A 71 15.66 -37.23 11.30
CA PRO A 71 16.18 -36.38 10.22
C PRO A 71 15.34 -35.10 10.00
N LEU A 72 15.91 -34.16 9.27
CA LEU A 72 15.30 -32.89 8.86
C LEU A 72 14.07 -33.11 7.98
N GLU A 73 12.96 -32.51 8.35
CA GLU A 73 11.67 -32.58 7.64
C GLU A 73 11.26 -31.21 7.11
N ASN A 74 10.26 -31.22 6.22
CA ASN A 74 9.65 -29.99 5.72
C ASN A 74 8.91 -29.24 6.85
N GLY A 75 9.11 -27.94 6.97
CA GLY A 75 8.58 -27.09 8.04
C GLY A 75 9.51 -26.95 9.25
N ASP A 76 10.62 -27.68 9.31
CA ASP A 76 11.64 -27.50 10.35
C ASP A 76 12.52 -26.29 10.03
N THR A 77 13.08 -25.67 11.07
CA THR A 77 14.14 -24.68 10.96
C THR A 77 15.48 -25.34 11.15
N ALA A 78 16.27 -25.39 10.09
CA ALA A 78 17.62 -25.92 10.10
C ALA A 78 18.66 -24.81 10.38
N THR A 79 19.60 -25.06 11.27
CA THR A 79 20.82 -24.24 11.40
C THR A 79 21.90 -24.89 10.55
N ILE A 80 22.30 -24.20 9.47
CA ILE A 80 23.22 -24.75 8.46
C ILE A 80 24.45 -23.85 8.24
N ASP A 81 25.57 -24.49 7.91
CA ASP A 81 26.65 -23.81 7.21
C ASP A 81 26.55 -24.19 5.74
N PHE A 82 26.76 -23.25 4.85
CA PHE A 82 26.81 -23.55 3.43
C PHE A 82 27.90 -22.77 2.71
N GLU A 83 28.46 -23.38 1.66
CA GLU A 83 29.40 -22.75 0.73
C GLU A 83 29.08 -23.16 -0.71
N GLY A 84 28.81 -22.17 -1.55
CA GLY A 84 28.37 -22.34 -2.94
C GLY A 84 29.51 -22.15 -3.93
N PHE A 85 29.54 -23.01 -4.95
CA PHE A 85 30.53 -23.01 -6.05
C PHE A 85 29.81 -23.01 -7.39
N VAL A 86 30.29 -22.17 -8.32
CA VAL A 86 29.92 -22.20 -9.73
C VAL A 86 31.17 -22.52 -10.52
N ASP A 87 31.11 -23.54 -11.38
CA ASP A 87 32.29 -24.05 -12.15
C ASP A 87 33.50 -24.37 -11.24
N GLY A 88 33.25 -24.79 -9.99
CA GLY A 88 34.29 -25.13 -9.01
C GLY A 88 34.93 -23.92 -8.30
N VAL A 89 34.45 -22.71 -8.55
CA VAL A 89 34.92 -21.49 -7.93
C VAL A 89 33.87 -20.95 -6.94
N ALA A 90 34.26 -20.67 -5.70
CA ALA A 90 33.38 -20.04 -4.72
C ALA A 90 32.98 -18.62 -5.19
N PHE A 91 31.72 -18.24 -5.01
CA PHE A 91 31.22 -16.94 -5.40
C PHE A 91 30.84 -16.07 -4.18
N GLU A 92 30.90 -14.76 -4.36
CA GLU A 92 30.58 -13.80 -3.31
C GLU A 92 29.10 -13.89 -2.93
N GLY A 93 28.81 -13.95 -1.60
CA GLY A 93 27.45 -14.16 -1.08
C GLY A 93 27.00 -15.62 -1.07
N GLY A 94 27.82 -16.56 -1.54
CA GLY A 94 27.51 -18.00 -1.55
C GLY A 94 27.89 -18.73 -0.26
N LYS A 95 28.43 -18.05 0.78
CA LYS A 95 28.88 -18.68 2.04
C LYS A 95 28.20 -18.02 3.25
N ALA A 96 27.69 -18.85 4.15
CA ALA A 96 27.31 -18.42 5.49
C ALA A 96 27.54 -19.55 6.49
N GLU A 97 27.71 -19.19 7.76
CA GLU A 97 27.89 -20.10 8.90
C GLU A 97 26.78 -19.83 9.92
N GLY A 98 26.18 -20.88 10.47
CA GLY A 98 25.10 -20.80 11.47
C GLY A 98 23.82 -20.14 10.94
N HIS A 99 23.54 -20.28 9.66
CA HIS A 99 22.34 -19.69 9.05
C HIS A 99 21.08 -20.48 9.40
N GLU A 100 20.08 -19.80 9.94
CA GLU A 100 18.77 -20.42 10.21
C GLU A 100 17.89 -20.37 8.94
N LEU A 101 17.44 -21.55 8.49
CA LEU A 101 16.63 -21.74 7.29
C LEU A 101 15.40 -22.58 7.61
N GLU A 102 14.20 -22.05 7.38
CA GLU A 102 12.96 -22.80 7.43
C GLU A 102 12.79 -23.60 6.14
N ILE A 103 12.74 -24.93 6.23
CA ILE A 103 12.64 -25.84 5.10
C ILE A 103 11.23 -25.80 4.50
N GLY A 104 11.12 -25.45 3.25
CA GLY A 104 9.85 -25.26 2.54
C GLY A 104 9.39 -23.81 2.49
N SER A 105 10.17 -22.85 3.03
CA SER A 105 9.88 -21.42 2.96
C SER A 105 10.01 -20.83 1.56
N GLY A 106 10.81 -21.46 0.69
CA GLY A 106 11.11 -20.94 -0.65
C GLY A 106 12.01 -19.71 -0.64
N THR A 107 12.71 -19.44 0.45
CA THR A 107 13.65 -18.30 0.57
C THR A 107 14.96 -18.54 -0.16
N PHE A 108 15.32 -19.80 -0.35
CA PHE A 108 16.49 -20.21 -1.12
C PHE A 108 16.15 -20.53 -2.57
N ILE A 109 17.19 -20.79 -3.35
CA ILE A 109 17.06 -21.17 -4.77
C ILE A 109 16.23 -22.45 -4.89
N PRO A 110 15.29 -22.54 -5.85
CA PRO A 110 14.48 -23.74 -6.05
C PRO A 110 15.32 -25.00 -6.14
N GLY A 111 14.92 -26.03 -5.41
CA GLY A 111 15.64 -27.30 -5.32
C GLY A 111 16.73 -27.35 -4.26
N PHE A 112 16.98 -26.25 -3.52
CA PHE A 112 17.95 -26.23 -2.41
C PHE A 112 17.36 -26.88 -1.15
N GLU A 113 16.23 -26.35 -0.69
CA GLU A 113 15.56 -26.79 0.54
C GLU A 113 15.07 -28.24 0.46
N GLU A 114 14.50 -28.61 -0.69
CA GLU A 114 13.99 -29.97 -0.91
C GLU A 114 15.09 -31.05 -0.84
N GLN A 115 16.31 -30.70 -1.26
CA GLN A 115 17.42 -31.64 -1.18
C GLN A 115 18.01 -31.79 0.23
N LEU A 116 17.72 -30.86 1.15
CA LEU A 116 18.13 -30.97 2.54
C LEU A 116 17.23 -31.90 3.35
N ILE A 117 16.01 -32.12 2.92
CA ILE A 117 15.07 -33.03 3.59
C ILE A 117 15.71 -34.43 3.72
N GLY A 118 15.63 -35.00 4.92
CA GLY A 118 16.20 -36.29 5.25
C GLY A 118 17.69 -36.24 5.69
N MET A 119 18.28 -35.05 5.82
CA MET A 119 19.62 -34.92 6.43
C MET A 119 19.54 -35.17 7.93
N GLU A 120 20.54 -35.88 8.44
CA GLU A 120 20.77 -36.08 9.88
C GLU A 120 21.66 -34.98 10.43
N LEU A 121 21.58 -34.75 11.74
CA LEU A 121 22.43 -33.81 12.46
C LEU A 121 23.91 -34.11 12.23
N GLU A 122 24.72 -33.04 12.18
CA GLU A 122 26.16 -33.03 11.95
C GLU A 122 26.62 -33.63 10.59
N ASN A 123 25.68 -34.00 9.72
CA ASN A 123 26.03 -34.50 8.39
C ASN A 123 26.33 -33.36 7.41
N GLU A 124 27.24 -33.69 6.48
CA GLU A 124 27.55 -32.81 5.35
C GLU A 124 26.95 -33.41 4.07
N LYS A 125 26.41 -32.56 3.20
CA LYS A 125 25.83 -32.97 1.93
C LYS A 125 26.20 -31.96 0.83
N GLU A 126 26.53 -32.49 -0.34
CA GLU A 126 26.64 -31.68 -1.54
C GLU A 126 25.30 -31.69 -2.27
N ILE A 127 24.77 -30.50 -2.52
CA ILE A 127 23.53 -30.30 -3.27
C ILE A 127 23.80 -29.53 -4.55
N LYS A 128 23.08 -29.86 -5.61
CA LYS A 128 23.21 -29.22 -6.92
C LYS A 128 21.90 -28.52 -7.27
N VAL A 129 22.00 -27.24 -7.58
CA VAL A 129 20.85 -26.41 -7.96
C VAL A 129 21.21 -25.54 -9.15
N THR A 130 20.19 -25.11 -9.89
CA THR A 130 20.37 -24.20 -11.02
C THR A 130 19.75 -22.85 -10.67
N PHE A 131 20.49 -21.78 -10.78
CA PHE A 131 19.97 -20.43 -10.56
C PHE A 131 18.85 -20.09 -11.55
N PRO A 132 17.76 -19.45 -11.14
CA PRO A 132 16.74 -18.95 -12.05
C PRO A 132 17.32 -18.04 -13.12
N LYS A 133 16.73 -18.05 -14.33
CA LYS A 133 17.18 -17.19 -15.44
C LYS A 133 17.04 -15.69 -15.14
N GLU A 134 16.09 -15.34 -14.27
CA GLU A 134 15.79 -13.98 -13.84
C GLU A 134 16.42 -13.65 -12.47
N TYR A 135 17.53 -14.29 -12.14
CA TYR A 135 18.20 -14.03 -10.88
C TYR A 135 18.84 -12.64 -10.88
N PHE A 136 18.83 -11.95 -9.72
CA PHE A 136 19.31 -10.58 -9.60
C PHE A 136 20.77 -10.39 -10.01
N SER A 137 21.65 -11.40 -9.77
CA SER A 137 23.03 -11.40 -10.24
C SER A 137 23.11 -11.99 -11.65
N LYS A 138 23.46 -11.14 -12.62
CA LYS A 138 23.64 -11.57 -14.03
C LYS A 138 24.74 -12.61 -14.22
N ASP A 139 25.72 -12.63 -13.31
CA ASP A 139 26.85 -13.57 -13.35
C ASP A 139 26.47 -14.97 -12.89
N LEU A 140 25.39 -15.11 -12.15
CA LEU A 140 24.88 -16.37 -11.61
C LEU A 140 23.63 -16.86 -12.33
N ALA A 141 22.87 -15.98 -12.99
CA ALA A 141 21.61 -16.29 -13.65
C ALA A 141 21.74 -17.46 -14.64
N GLY A 142 20.93 -18.51 -14.44
CA GLY A 142 20.87 -19.71 -15.29
C GLY A 142 22.05 -20.66 -15.18
N LYS A 143 22.99 -20.44 -14.24
CA LYS A 143 24.15 -21.31 -14.02
C LYS A 143 23.85 -22.40 -13.00
N ASP A 144 24.53 -23.54 -13.18
CA ASP A 144 24.52 -24.61 -12.18
C ASP A 144 25.49 -24.29 -11.05
N ALA A 145 25.03 -24.49 -9.83
CA ALA A 145 25.83 -24.31 -8.63
C ALA A 145 25.82 -25.58 -7.77
N THR A 146 26.94 -25.84 -7.12
CA THR A 146 27.07 -26.90 -6.12
C THR A 146 27.29 -26.27 -4.77
N PHE A 147 26.46 -26.61 -3.79
CA PHE A 147 26.60 -26.15 -2.41
C PHE A 147 27.05 -27.29 -1.52
N LYS A 148 28.04 -27.04 -0.69
CA LYS A 148 28.39 -27.89 0.44
C LYS A 148 27.64 -27.37 1.64
N VAL A 149 26.79 -28.21 2.20
CA VAL A 149 25.95 -27.82 3.33
C VAL A 149 26.23 -28.75 4.50
N LYS A 150 26.43 -28.19 5.69
CA LYS A 150 26.54 -28.89 6.95
C LYS A 150 25.38 -28.51 7.84
N LEU A 151 24.67 -29.50 8.40
CA LEU A 151 23.55 -29.32 9.30
C LEU A 151 24.00 -29.39 10.75
N HIS A 152 23.78 -28.33 11.54
CA HIS A 152 24.18 -28.26 12.94
C HIS A 152 23.03 -28.47 13.91
N ASP A 153 21.84 -27.95 13.61
CA ASP A 153 20.68 -28.04 14.51
C ASP A 153 19.40 -28.15 13.71
N ILE A 154 18.46 -28.88 14.27
CA ILE A 154 17.09 -28.99 13.74
C ILE A 154 16.15 -28.48 14.82
N LYS A 155 15.34 -27.47 14.50
CA LYS A 155 14.30 -26.96 15.37
C LYS A 155 12.96 -27.15 14.70
N LYS A 156 12.01 -27.73 15.41
CA LYS A 156 10.64 -27.82 14.97
C LYS A 156 9.82 -26.66 15.53
N LYS A 157 8.99 -26.09 14.70
CA LYS A 157 8.01 -25.10 15.11
C LYS A 157 6.85 -25.81 15.81
N GLU A 158 6.73 -25.64 17.11
CA GLU A 158 5.62 -26.17 17.89
C GLU A 158 4.56 -25.08 18.05
N LEU A 159 3.40 -25.32 17.45
CA LEU A 159 2.27 -24.42 17.55
C LEU A 159 1.56 -24.63 18.89
N PRO A 160 1.22 -23.56 19.63
CA PRO A 160 0.41 -23.69 20.85
C PRO A 160 -0.96 -24.27 20.51
N GLU A 161 -1.57 -25.01 21.44
CA GLU A 161 -2.94 -25.48 21.28
C GLU A 161 -3.93 -24.30 21.29
N LEU A 162 -4.99 -24.40 20.47
CA LEU A 162 -6.06 -23.39 20.43
C LEU A 162 -7.05 -23.65 21.57
N ASP A 163 -6.73 -23.14 22.74
CA ASP A 163 -7.52 -23.24 23.95
C ASP A 163 -7.67 -21.88 24.67
N ASP A 164 -8.23 -21.89 25.87
CA ASP A 164 -8.43 -20.66 26.65
C ASP A 164 -7.11 -20.12 27.23
N GLU A 165 -6.06 -20.95 27.40
CA GLU A 165 -4.73 -20.48 27.79
C GLU A 165 -4.08 -19.69 26.64
N PHE A 166 -4.19 -20.22 25.41
CA PHE A 166 -3.74 -19.48 24.23
C PHE A 166 -4.41 -18.12 24.11
N ALA A 167 -5.73 -18.05 24.33
CA ALA A 167 -6.45 -16.77 24.25
C ALA A 167 -5.91 -15.73 25.26
N LYS A 168 -5.60 -16.15 26.48
CA LYS A 168 -5.00 -15.29 27.52
C LYS A 168 -3.58 -14.85 27.19
N ASP A 169 -2.80 -15.73 26.59
CA ASP A 169 -1.40 -15.45 26.26
C ASP A 169 -1.27 -14.43 25.11
N VAL A 170 -2.19 -14.47 24.13
CA VAL A 170 -2.11 -13.66 22.91
C VAL A 170 -3.03 -12.44 22.88
N SER A 171 -3.92 -12.30 23.87
CA SER A 171 -4.94 -11.26 23.89
C SER A 171 -5.39 -10.89 25.31
N GLU A 172 -6.33 -9.95 25.40
CA GLU A 172 -6.99 -9.53 26.65
C GLU A 172 -8.22 -10.41 27.02
N PHE A 173 -8.50 -11.46 26.25
CA PHE A 173 -9.69 -12.31 26.43
C PHE A 173 -9.37 -13.53 27.26
N ASP A 174 -10.33 -13.93 28.11
CA ASP A 174 -10.19 -15.09 28.98
C ASP A 174 -10.51 -16.43 28.32
N THR A 175 -11.22 -16.40 27.17
CA THR A 175 -11.66 -17.61 26.47
C THR A 175 -11.40 -17.53 24.97
N LEU A 176 -11.17 -18.71 24.37
CA LEU A 176 -11.00 -18.81 22.92
C LEU A 176 -12.25 -18.37 22.14
N GLU A 177 -13.44 -18.55 22.69
CA GLU A 177 -14.68 -18.08 22.05
C GLU A 177 -14.77 -16.55 22.01
N GLU A 178 -14.36 -15.85 23.07
CA GLU A 178 -14.31 -14.40 23.07
C GLU A 178 -13.27 -13.87 22.07
N LEU A 179 -12.10 -14.50 22.01
CA LEU A 179 -11.08 -14.17 21.01
C LEU A 179 -11.61 -14.35 19.59
N LYS A 180 -12.24 -15.49 19.27
CA LYS A 180 -12.85 -15.76 17.95
C LYS A 180 -13.92 -14.72 17.60
N LYS A 181 -14.74 -14.32 18.58
CA LYS A 181 -15.77 -13.31 18.40
C LYS A 181 -15.15 -11.95 18.07
N SER A 182 -14.13 -11.54 18.84
CA SER A 182 -13.40 -10.29 18.61
C SER A 182 -12.72 -10.25 17.23
N ILE A 183 -12.05 -11.34 16.84
CA ILE A 183 -11.46 -11.48 15.50
C ILE A 183 -12.54 -11.32 14.42
N LYS A 184 -13.67 -12.00 14.57
CA LYS A 184 -14.79 -11.91 13.63
C LYS A 184 -15.34 -10.49 13.52
N GLU A 185 -15.53 -9.81 14.65
CA GLU A 185 -16.00 -8.41 14.69
C GLU A 185 -14.99 -7.48 13.99
N LYS A 186 -13.70 -7.64 14.27
CA LYS A 186 -12.62 -6.87 13.63
C LYS A 186 -12.57 -7.10 12.12
N LEU A 187 -12.63 -8.37 11.68
CA LEU A 187 -12.65 -8.72 10.25
C LEU A 187 -13.92 -8.17 9.57
N THR A 188 -15.08 -8.26 10.23
CA THR A 188 -16.34 -7.73 9.71
C THR A 188 -16.23 -6.21 9.52
N LYS A 189 -15.77 -5.49 10.54
CA LYS A 189 -15.58 -4.04 10.47
C LYS A 189 -14.60 -3.64 9.35
N ASN A 190 -13.50 -4.38 9.21
CA ASN A 190 -12.52 -4.11 8.14
C ASN A 190 -13.14 -4.34 6.75
N LYS A 191 -13.92 -5.43 6.58
CA LYS A 191 -14.61 -5.74 5.31
C LYS A 191 -15.70 -4.71 5.00
N GLU A 192 -16.46 -4.26 5.99
CA GLU A 192 -17.45 -3.18 5.83
C GLU A 192 -16.80 -1.85 5.44
N GLN A 193 -15.68 -1.50 6.05
CA GLN A 193 -14.93 -0.30 5.68
C GLN A 193 -14.39 -0.39 4.24
N ARG A 194 -13.89 -1.55 3.86
CA ARG A 194 -13.41 -1.81 2.50
C ARG A 194 -14.56 -1.75 1.48
N GLU A 195 -15.69 -2.38 1.78
CA GLU A 195 -16.90 -2.33 0.95
C GLU A 195 -17.39 -0.89 0.74
N LYS A 196 -17.42 -0.10 1.83
CA LYS A 196 -17.76 1.31 1.80
C LYS A 196 -16.81 2.08 0.87
N TYR A 197 -15.50 1.93 1.08
CA TYR A 197 -14.47 2.62 0.29
C TYR A 197 -14.56 2.27 -1.19
N GLU A 198 -14.61 0.98 -1.54
CA GLU A 198 -14.69 0.53 -2.92
C GLU A 198 -16.03 0.96 -3.60
N THR A 199 -17.13 1.03 -2.82
CA THR A 199 -18.41 1.55 -3.30
C THR A 199 -18.31 3.04 -3.59
N GLU A 200 -17.73 3.83 -2.70
CA GLU A 200 -17.48 5.26 -2.86
C GLU A 200 -16.61 5.53 -4.09
N GLU A 201 -15.54 4.78 -4.27
CA GLU A 201 -14.64 4.87 -5.41
C GLU A 201 -15.37 4.53 -6.73
N ALA A 202 -16.13 3.43 -6.75
CA ALA A 202 -16.87 3.02 -7.95
C ALA A 202 -17.93 4.05 -8.37
N VAL A 203 -18.67 4.64 -7.40
CA VAL A 203 -19.64 5.69 -7.67
C VAL A 203 -18.96 6.94 -8.18
N LEU A 204 -17.91 7.41 -7.49
CA LEU A 204 -17.17 8.61 -7.88
C LEU A 204 -16.56 8.47 -9.28
N LYS A 205 -15.97 7.32 -9.58
CA LYS A 205 -15.42 7.01 -10.90
C LYS A 205 -16.49 7.09 -11.99
N ALA A 206 -17.65 6.47 -11.77
CA ALA A 206 -18.75 6.52 -12.74
C ALA A 206 -19.29 7.95 -12.96
N VAL A 207 -19.39 8.77 -11.91
CA VAL A 207 -19.75 10.19 -12.01
C VAL A 207 -18.68 10.97 -12.78
N CYS A 208 -17.40 10.69 -12.52
CA CYS A 208 -16.29 11.31 -13.22
C CYS A 208 -16.28 10.97 -14.71
N GLU A 209 -16.54 9.71 -15.08
CA GLU A 209 -16.57 9.26 -16.47
C GLU A 209 -17.66 9.99 -17.28
N ASP A 210 -18.84 10.23 -16.68
CA ASP A 210 -19.97 10.93 -17.34
C ASP A 210 -19.80 12.46 -17.36
N SER A 211 -18.88 13.00 -16.56
CA SER A 211 -18.59 14.44 -16.48
C SER A 211 -17.53 14.87 -17.49
N LYS A 212 -17.71 16.07 -18.07
CA LYS A 212 -16.78 16.64 -19.06
C LYS A 212 -16.07 17.84 -18.49
N LEU A 213 -14.75 17.79 -18.55
CA LEU A 213 -13.87 18.91 -18.20
C LEU A 213 -12.56 18.80 -19.01
N ASP A 214 -11.94 19.93 -19.27
CA ASP A 214 -10.65 20.01 -19.93
C ASP A 214 -9.63 20.48 -18.88
N ILE A 215 -8.74 19.57 -18.45
CA ILE A 215 -7.78 19.85 -17.39
C ILE A 215 -6.55 20.50 -18.00
N PRO A 216 -6.21 21.74 -17.60
CA PRO A 216 -5.00 22.40 -18.08
C PRO A 216 -3.74 21.64 -17.67
N SER A 217 -2.75 21.57 -18.56
CA SER A 217 -1.48 20.88 -18.31
C SER A 217 -0.76 21.36 -17.05
N GLY A 218 -0.80 22.65 -16.75
CA GLY A 218 -0.17 23.19 -15.53
C GLY A 218 -0.83 22.70 -14.24
N MET A 219 -2.11 22.32 -14.25
CA MET A 219 -2.73 21.66 -13.09
C MET A 219 -2.24 20.23 -12.93
N ILE A 220 -2.03 19.52 -14.05
CA ILE A 220 -1.50 18.15 -14.05
C ILE A 220 -0.07 18.16 -13.52
N GLU A 221 0.79 19.05 -14.03
CA GLU A 221 2.16 19.18 -13.58
C GLU A 221 2.25 19.49 -12.07
N LEU A 222 1.43 20.42 -11.58
CA LEU A 222 1.39 20.76 -10.16
C LEU A 222 0.97 19.56 -9.29
N GLU A 223 -0.01 18.78 -9.75
CA GLU A 223 -0.47 17.61 -9.02
C GLU A 223 0.61 16.53 -8.99
N ILE A 224 1.32 16.30 -10.12
CA ILE A 224 2.47 15.39 -10.17
C ILE A 224 3.57 15.85 -9.21
N ASP A 225 3.88 17.15 -9.17
CA ASP A 225 4.85 17.70 -8.22
C ASP A 225 4.46 17.42 -6.77
N ASN A 226 3.18 17.56 -6.43
CA ASN A 226 2.68 17.26 -5.10
C ASN A 226 2.81 15.76 -4.78
N MET A 227 2.43 14.88 -5.72
CA MET A 227 2.55 13.43 -5.56
C MET A 227 4.01 12.99 -5.38
N LEU A 228 4.94 13.58 -6.13
CA LEU A 228 6.37 13.33 -5.99
C LEU A 228 6.91 13.79 -4.64
N LYS A 229 6.50 14.98 -4.15
CA LYS A 229 6.87 15.47 -2.81
C LYS A 229 6.38 14.56 -1.70
N ASP A 230 5.13 14.11 -1.79
CA ASP A 230 4.55 13.17 -0.82
C ASP A 230 5.29 11.83 -0.84
N PHE A 231 5.68 11.37 -2.03
CA PHE A 231 6.48 10.16 -2.18
C PHE A 231 7.89 10.33 -1.59
N GLU A 232 8.56 11.45 -1.88
CA GLU A 232 9.88 11.78 -1.32
C GLU A 232 9.83 11.87 0.21
N GLN A 233 8.77 12.46 0.76
CA GLN A 233 8.57 12.50 2.21
C GLN A 233 8.47 11.09 2.80
N ARG A 234 7.73 10.17 2.17
CA ARG A 234 7.65 8.77 2.61
C ARG A 234 9.01 8.06 2.52
N LEU A 235 9.78 8.29 1.46
CA LEU A 235 11.13 7.75 1.33
C LEU A 235 12.06 8.24 2.43
N SER A 236 11.94 9.53 2.83
CA SER A 236 12.77 10.13 3.87
C SER A 236 12.62 9.44 5.22
N TYR A 237 11.42 8.92 5.56
CA TYR A 237 11.21 8.11 6.77
C TYR A 237 11.96 6.77 6.73
N GLN A 238 12.31 6.29 5.54
CA GLN A 238 13.10 5.08 5.33
C GLN A 238 14.60 5.39 5.13
N GLY A 239 15.00 6.65 5.28
CA GLY A 239 16.39 7.11 5.10
C GLY A 239 16.84 7.21 3.64
N LEU A 240 15.89 7.19 2.69
CA LEU A 240 16.15 7.30 1.25
C LEU A 240 15.70 8.66 0.72
N ASN A 241 16.32 9.13 -0.37
CA ASN A 241 15.81 10.23 -1.17
C ASN A 241 15.35 9.74 -2.55
N LEU A 242 14.64 10.59 -3.28
CA LEU A 242 14.08 10.25 -4.59
C LEU A 242 15.18 9.83 -5.60
N GLU A 243 16.33 10.50 -5.61
CA GLU A 243 17.42 10.18 -6.54
C GLU A 243 18.01 8.79 -6.28
N GLN A 244 18.23 8.43 -5.02
CA GLN A 244 18.73 7.11 -4.63
C GLN A 244 17.74 6.01 -5.00
N TYR A 245 16.44 6.24 -4.75
CA TYR A 245 15.39 5.31 -5.11
C TYR A 245 15.33 5.09 -6.63
N LEU A 246 15.32 6.17 -7.42
CA LEU A 246 15.28 6.10 -8.89
C LEU A 246 16.50 5.35 -9.45
N LYS A 247 17.70 5.58 -8.90
CA LYS A 247 18.90 4.81 -9.27
C LYS A 247 18.75 3.31 -8.98
N MET A 248 18.17 2.98 -7.82
CA MET A 248 17.97 1.59 -7.42
C MET A 248 17.01 0.84 -8.35
N ILE A 249 15.94 1.49 -8.80
CA ILE A 249 14.95 0.89 -9.72
C ILE A 249 15.29 1.08 -11.20
N GLY A 250 16.38 1.81 -11.52
CA GLY A 250 16.84 2.04 -12.90
C GLY A 250 15.92 2.94 -13.73
N LYS A 251 15.18 3.86 -13.10
CA LYS A 251 14.27 4.81 -13.76
C LYS A 251 14.75 6.25 -13.62
N THR A 252 14.28 7.08 -14.53
CA THR A 252 14.44 8.54 -14.47
C THR A 252 13.23 9.21 -13.81
N GLU A 253 13.41 10.42 -13.31
CA GLU A 253 12.29 11.22 -12.78
C GLU A 253 11.23 11.50 -13.85
N GLU A 254 11.63 11.71 -15.10
CA GLU A 254 10.71 11.94 -16.22
C GLU A 254 9.82 10.72 -16.49
N GLU A 255 10.36 9.51 -16.41
CA GLU A 255 9.58 8.27 -16.54
C GLU A 255 8.60 8.12 -15.38
N MET A 256 9.02 8.44 -14.16
CA MET A 256 8.15 8.41 -12.99
C MET A 256 7.02 9.44 -13.09
N ARG A 257 7.31 10.67 -13.57
CA ARG A 257 6.30 11.70 -13.84
C ARG A 257 5.23 11.20 -14.82
N LYS A 258 5.64 10.53 -15.90
CA LYS A 258 4.71 9.92 -16.87
C LYS A 258 3.84 8.82 -16.26
N GLU A 259 4.39 8.06 -15.33
CA GLU A 259 3.61 7.03 -14.60
C GLU A 259 2.58 7.63 -13.64
N TYR A 260 2.87 8.80 -13.06
CA TYR A 260 1.93 9.52 -12.19
C TYR A 260 0.87 10.32 -12.95
N GLU A 261 1.10 10.65 -14.23
CA GLU A 261 0.19 11.50 -15.01
C GLU A 261 -1.27 10.99 -15.04
N PRO A 262 -1.56 9.70 -15.30
CA PRO A 262 -2.95 9.20 -15.26
C PRO A 262 -3.59 9.35 -13.89
N GLN A 263 -2.85 9.10 -12.81
CA GLN A 263 -3.34 9.21 -11.44
C GLN A 263 -3.59 10.69 -11.07
N ALA A 264 -2.72 11.59 -11.49
CA ALA A 264 -2.88 13.03 -11.29
C ALA A 264 -4.14 13.55 -11.99
N ILE A 265 -4.37 13.14 -13.25
CA ILE A 265 -5.58 13.46 -14.00
C ILE A 265 -6.84 12.98 -13.27
N GLU A 266 -6.83 11.73 -12.78
CA GLU A 266 -7.96 11.16 -12.05
C GLU A 266 -8.22 11.89 -10.73
N ALA A 267 -7.18 12.20 -9.96
CA ALA A 267 -7.28 12.95 -8.71
C ALA A 267 -7.83 14.35 -8.92
N ILE A 268 -7.32 15.09 -9.92
CA ILE A 268 -7.83 16.41 -10.27
C ILE A 268 -9.28 16.34 -10.71
N LYS A 269 -9.62 15.39 -11.58
CA LYS A 269 -10.97 15.18 -12.10
C LYS A 269 -11.95 14.92 -10.97
N SER A 270 -11.63 14.00 -10.07
CA SER A 270 -12.44 13.67 -8.90
C SER A 270 -12.69 14.88 -8.01
N ARG A 271 -11.63 15.63 -7.68
CA ARG A 271 -11.72 16.85 -6.87
C ARG A 271 -12.62 17.92 -7.53
N LEU A 272 -12.42 18.20 -8.81
CA LEU A 272 -13.20 19.21 -9.53
C LEU A 272 -14.67 18.84 -9.70
N VAL A 273 -14.97 17.56 -9.95
CA VAL A 273 -16.31 17.03 -10.05
C VAL A 273 -17.05 17.14 -8.70
N LEU A 274 -16.41 16.73 -7.60
CA LEU A 274 -16.98 16.87 -6.25
C LEU A 274 -17.25 18.35 -5.92
N GLU A 275 -16.33 19.25 -6.22
CA GLU A 275 -16.56 20.69 -6.02
C GLU A 275 -17.73 21.23 -6.84
N ALA A 276 -17.90 20.77 -8.07
CA ALA A 276 -19.05 21.14 -8.88
C ALA A 276 -20.37 20.64 -8.30
N ILE A 277 -20.38 19.42 -7.74
CA ILE A 277 -21.54 18.83 -7.05
C ILE A 277 -21.83 19.62 -5.76
N MET A 278 -20.79 19.94 -4.96
CA MET A 278 -20.95 20.77 -3.75
C MET A 278 -21.67 22.10 -4.06
N LYS A 279 -21.27 22.76 -5.16
CA LYS A 279 -21.91 23.98 -5.61
C LYS A 279 -23.33 23.78 -6.10
N ALA A 280 -23.59 22.71 -6.87
CA ALA A 280 -24.90 22.42 -7.44
C ALA A 280 -25.93 22.08 -6.35
N GLU A 281 -25.51 21.30 -5.33
CA GLU A 281 -26.37 20.83 -4.23
C GLU A 281 -26.30 21.75 -3.00
N LYS A 282 -25.50 22.83 -3.04
CA LYS A 282 -25.29 23.78 -1.94
C LYS A 282 -24.88 23.07 -0.64
N ILE A 283 -23.90 22.18 -0.75
CA ILE A 283 -23.40 21.42 0.38
C ILE A 283 -22.47 22.32 1.19
N GLU A 284 -22.78 22.51 2.47
CA GLU A 284 -22.03 23.33 3.41
C GLU A 284 -21.57 22.51 4.63
N ALA A 285 -20.47 22.93 5.20
CA ALA A 285 -19.99 22.41 6.50
C ALA A 285 -20.49 23.34 7.62
N SER A 286 -21.10 22.77 8.65
CA SER A 286 -21.52 23.55 9.81
C SER A 286 -20.33 23.80 10.77
N GLU A 287 -20.41 24.85 11.56
CA GLU A 287 -19.40 25.14 12.60
C GLU A 287 -19.27 24.00 13.62
N GLU A 288 -20.37 23.30 13.88
CA GLU A 288 -20.38 22.17 14.80
C GLU A 288 -19.59 20.97 14.25
N GLU A 289 -19.72 20.67 12.96
CA GLU A 289 -18.96 19.60 12.28
C GLU A 289 -17.46 19.92 12.22
N ILE A 290 -17.13 21.18 11.90
CA ILE A 290 -15.74 21.64 11.89
C ILE A 290 -15.13 21.51 13.29
N LYS A 291 -15.85 21.91 14.31
CA LYS A 291 -15.40 21.78 15.71
C LYS A 291 -15.22 20.33 16.14
N ALA A 292 -16.16 19.46 15.80
CA ALA A 292 -16.05 18.02 16.11
C ALA A 292 -14.83 17.39 15.45
N LYS A 293 -14.54 17.74 14.17
CA LYS A 293 -13.35 17.26 13.47
C LYS A 293 -12.04 17.78 14.07
N MET A 294 -12.06 19.05 14.58
CA MET A 294 -10.92 19.60 15.32
C MET A 294 -10.69 18.89 16.65
N GLU A 295 -11.74 18.56 17.37
CA GLU A 295 -11.66 17.81 18.63
C GLU A 295 -11.09 16.41 18.42
N GLU A 296 -11.51 15.72 17.35
CA GLU A 296 -10.96 14.43 16.94
C GLU A 296 -9.46 14.54 16.62
N MET A 297 -9.09 15.55 15.83
CA MET A 297 -7.72 15.82 15.46
C MET A 297 -6.85 16.17 16.68
N ALA A 298 -7.35 17.00 17.58
CA ALA A 298 -6.67 17.39 18.82
C ALA A 298 -6.35 16.16 19.69
N LYS A 299 -7.31 15.24 19.84
CA LYS A 299 -7.12 13.98 20.56
C LYS A 299 -6.03 13.12 19.93
N SER A 300 -6.04 13.00 18.60
CA SER A 300 -5.08 12.16 17.85
C SER A 300 -3.65 12.69 17.95
N TYR A 301 -3.47 14.00 17.98
CA TYR A 301 -2.14 14.64 18.02
C TYR A 301 -1.72 15.13 19.41
N GLY A 302 -2.55 14.96 20.43
CA GLY A 302 -2.27 15.43 21.79
C GLY A 302 -2.14 16.97 21.88
N LYS A 303 -2.90 17.70 21.03
CA LYS A 303 -2.88 19.17 20.97
C LYS A 303 -4.13 19.78 21.61
N ASP A 304 -4.03 21.07 21.96
CA ASP A 304 -5.17 21.80 22.48
C ASP A 304 -6.11 22.25 21.35
N VAL A 305 -7.41 21.97 21.50
CA VAL A 305 -8.47 22.37 20.56
C VAL A 305 -8.52 23.89 20.37
N GLU A 306 -8.31 24.66 21.47
CA GLU A 306 -8.33 26.12 21.40
C GLU A 306 -7.17 26.68 20.56
N GLU A 307 -6.01 26.04 20.59
CA GLU A 307 -4.87 26.41 19.75
C GLU A 307 -5.16 26.13 18.28
N LEU A 308 -5.70 24.95 17.97
CA LEU A 308 -6.07 24.56 16.61
C LEU A 308 -7.17 25.46 16.05
N SER A 309 -8.14 25.87 16.86
CA SER A 309 -9.26 26.72 16.45
C SER A 309 -8.87 28.14 16.05
N LYS A 310 -7.70 28.63 16.43
CA LYS A 310 -7.16 29.93 16.04
C LYS A 310 -6.59 29.94 14.62
N ASN A 311 -6.38 28.77 14.03
CA ASN A 311 -5.82 28.62 12.69
C ASN A 311 -6.94 28.61 11.64
N GLU A 312 -7.20 29.77 11.02
CA GLU A 312 -8.23 29.93 9.98
C GLU A 312 -7.94 29.07 8.72
N ASN A 313 -6.67 28.83 8.39
CA ASN A 313 -6.32 27.96 7.27
C ASN A 313 -6.71 26.50 7.56
N LEU A 314 -6.50 26.04 8.80
CA LEU A 314 -6.91 24.71 9.21
C LEU A 314 -8.44 24.59 9.21
N LYS A 315 -9.16 25.61 9.69
CA LYS A 315 -10.63 25.65 9.62
C LYS A 315 -11.14 25.51 8.19
N ASN A 316 -10.59 26.30 7.28
CA ASN A 316 -10.98 26.26 5.87
C ASN A 316 -10.66 24.90 5.25
N TYR A 317 -9.49 24.33 5.56
CA TYR A 317 -9.10 23.00 5.09
C TYR A 317 -10.07 21.92 5.58
N LEU A 318 -10.43 21.92 6.87
CA LEU A 318 -11.39 20.99 7.44
C LEU A 318 -12.79 21.17 6.87
N ALA A 319 -13.22 22.42 6.67
CA ALA A 319 -14.51 22.73 6.06
C ALA A 319 -14.63 22.17 4.64
N GLU A 320 -13.59 22.35 3.80
CA GLU A 320 -13.56 21.78 2.45
C GLU A 320 -13.51 20.24 2.47
N GLY A 321 -12.77 19.64 3.40
CA GLY A 321 -12.77 18.19 3.62
C GLY A 321 -14.17 17.66 3.95
N ILE A 322 -14.85 18.28 4.93
CA ILE A 322 -16.21 17.91 5.34
C ILE A 322 -17.22 18.04 4.17
N LYS A 323 -17.14 19.14 3.40
CA LYS A 323 -17.97 19.32 2.21
C LYS A 323 -17.74 18.22 1.17
N SER A 324 -16.47 17.83 0.95
CA SER A 324 -16.12 16.76 0.02
C SER A 324 -16.65 15.41 0.49
N GLU A 325 -16.49 15.07 1.79
CA GLU A 325 -17.07 13.87 2.40
C GLU A 325 -18.59 13.83 2.23
N LYS A 326 -19.30 14.93 2.50
CA LYS A 326 -20.75 15.05 2.32
C LYS A 326 -21.18 14.93 0.85
N ALA A 327 -20.40 15.49 -0.08
CA ALA A 327 -20.69 15.37 -1.50
C ALA A 327 -20.55 13.92 -1.99
N LEU A 328 -19.52 13.23 -1.52
CA LEU A 328 -19.31 11.82 -1.80
C LEU A 328 -20.45 10.97 -1.21
N GLU A 329 -20.80 11.19 0.03
CA GLU A 329 -21.93 10.53 0.67
C GLU A 329 -23.25 10.79 -0.07
N PHE A 330 -23.47 12.02 -0.52
CA PHE A 330 -24.64 12.40 -1.30
C PHE A 330 -24.75 11.60 -2.60
N ILE A 331 -23.68 11.47 -3.38
CA ILE A 331 -23.73 10.72 -4.64
C ILE A 331 -23.89 9.21 -4.38
N VAL A 332 -23.28 8.67 -3.33
CA VAL A 332 -23.42 7.26 -2.94
C VAL A 332 -24.87 6.95 -2.51
N ASN A 333 -25.45 7.79 -1.65
CA ASN A 333 -26.84 7.63 -1.20
C ASN A 333 -27.87 7.76 -2.33
N ASN A 334 -27.53 8.48 -3.40
CA ASN A 334 -28.36 8.61 -4.60
C ASN A 334 -28.02 7.57 -5.69
N ALA A 335 -27.03 6.70 -5.47
CA ALA A 335 -26.69 5.65 -6.41
C ALA A 335 -27.67 4.47 -6.32
N LYS A 336 -27.84 3.77 -7.44
CA LYS A 336 -28.62 2.54 -7.52
C LYS A 336 -27.67 1.36 -7.48
N VAL A 337 -27.67 0.68 -6.35
CA VAL A 337 -26.87 -0.54 -6.18
C VAL A 337 -27.63 -1.73 -6.76
N THR A 338 -27.10 -2.33 -7.82
CA THR A 338 -27.68 -3.52 -8.47
C THR A 338 -26.94 -4.77 -8.05
N GLU A 339 -27.66 -5.85 -7.78
CA GLU A 339 -27.03 -7.14 -7.48
C GLU A 339 -26.27 -7.67 -8.71
N LYS A 340 -25.09 -8.26 -8.45
CA LYS A 340 -24.27 -8.88 -9.49
C LYS A 340 -25.08 -10.01 -10.15
N LYS A 341 -25.46 -9.85 -11.40
CA LYS A 341 -26.04 -10.98 -12.17
C LYS A 341 -25.02 -12.12 -12.15
N LYS A 342 -25.37 -13.25 -11.53
CA LYS A 342 -24.59 -14.48 -11.63
C LYS A 342 -24.45 -14.83 -13.11
N GLU A 343 -23.26 -14.66 -13.69
CA GLU A 343 -22.96 -15.26 -14.98
C GLU A 343 -23.07 -16.78 -14.82
N THR A 344 -24.15 -17.32 -15.32
CA THR A 344 -24.27 -18.77 -15.55
C THR A 344 -23.23 -19.14 -16.61
N LYS A 345 -22.07 -19.63 -16.19
CA LYS A 345 -21.15 -20.32 -17.09
C LYS A 345 -21.93 -21.44 -17.78
N LYS A 346 -22.35 -21.21 -19.02
CA LYS A 346 -22.81 -22.28 -19.91
C LYS A 346 -21.66 -23.23 -20.09
N ALA A 347 -21.74 -24.37 -19.44
CA ALA A 347 -20.86 -25.50 -19.72
C ALA A 347 -21.08 -25.88 -21.20
N THR A 348 -20.18 -25.50 -22.05
CA THR A 348 -20.08 -26.03 -23.41
C THR A 348 -19.55 -27.46 -23.28
N SER A 349 -20.46 -28.40 -23.16
CA SER A 349 -20.21 -29.81 -23.42
C SER A 349 -19.79 -29.93 -24.90
N LYS A 350 -18.51 -30.13 -25.16
CA LYS A 350 -18.04 -30.66 -26.43
C LYS A 350 -18.10 -32.18 -26.37
N LYS A 351 -18.97 -32.71 -27.24
CA LYS A 351 -18.93 -34.10 -27.69
C LYS A 351 -17.63 -34.39 -28.43
#